data_7213d550d913a884e5dc35fb6ae91972
#
_entry.id   7213d550d913a884e5dc35fb6ae91972
#
_cell.length_a   1.000
_cell.length_b   1.000
_cell.length_c   1.000
_cell.angle_alpha   90.00
_cell.angle_beta   90.00
_cell.angle_gamma   90.00
#
_symmetry.space_group_name_H-M   'P 1'
#
loop_
_entity.id
_entity.type
_entity.pdbx_description
1 polymer ?
#
loop_
_entity_poly.entity_id
_entity_poly.type
_entity_poly.pdbx_seq_one_letter_code
_entity_poly.pdbx_strand_id
1 'polypeptide(L)'
;MKKLLSLLILTGTLFAQANSIFTLNPSVNSAGMGNVGIAQADVRNVYHNPAFAGLKKTHYEISHVKWLPNLADDMGYQSMLHTSDMGWSGEIFYFDYGTQTEADFGGIILGDFESASFRMSGGYGFGFNDWLVGARLNFYHHNFIEGIDVGMNYGFDIGAYKEFGNTSVGIVLKDVGGDTEILEQTLNLPMS
;
A
#
# COMPACT_ATOMS: atom_id res chain seq x y z
N MET A 1 -22.69 -3.62 26.03
CA MET A 1 -21.27 -3.54 25.69
C MET A 1 -20.72 -4.81 25.03
N LYS A 2 -20.86 -6.02 25.63
CA LYS A 2 -20.32 -7.27 25.03
C LYS A 2 -20.87 -7.58 23.62
N LYS A 3 -22.17 -7.32 23.36
CA LYS A 3 -22.80 -7.54 22.03
C LYS A 3 -22.33 -6.54 20.98
N LEU A 4 -21.97 -5.30 21.36
CA LEU A 4 -21.43 -4.30 20.46
C LEU A 4 -20.01 -4.63 20.05
N LEU A 5 -19.20 -5.12 20.99
CA LEU A 5 -17.84 -5.57 20.74
C LEU A 5 -17.80 -6.79 19.81
N SER A 6 -18.74 -7.75 20.00
CA SER A 6 -18.86 -8.91 19.12
C SER A 6 -19.31 -8.53 17.70
N LEU A 7 -20.14 -7.50 17.55
CA LEU A 7 -20.55 -6.99 16.24
C LEU A 7 -19.37 -6.30 15.52
N LEU A 8 -18.56 -5.53 16.25
CA LEU A 8 -17.37 -4.87 15.72
C LEU A 8 -16.31 -5.88 15.23
N ILE A 9 -16.13 -6.99 15.96
CA ILE A 9 -15.20 -8.06 15.57
C ILE A 9 -15.74 -8.81 14.35
N LEU A 10 -17.06 -9.05 14.27
CA LEU A 10 -17.68 -9.77 13.14
C LEU A 10 -17.64 -8.96 11.84
N THR A 11 -17.78 -7.63 11.92
CA THR A 11 -17.68 -6.77 10.72
C THR A 11 -16.25 -6.67 10.20
N GLY A 12 -15.24 -6.73 11.08
CA GLY A 12 -13.83 -6.72 10.67
C GLY A 12 -13.37 -7.96 9.87
N THR A 13 -14.08 -9.09 9.99
CA THR A 13 -13.74 -10.34 9.27
C THR A 13 -14.39 -10.45 7.90
N LEU A 14 -15.36 -9.60 7.56
CA LEU A 14 -16.06 -9.66 6.26
C LEU A 14 -15.32 -8.97 5.12
N PHE A 15 -14.23 -8.24 5.43
CA PHE A 15 -13.40 -7.52 4.46
C PHE A 15 -12.01 -8.13 4.26
N ALA A 16 -11.86 -9.44 4.49
CA ALA A 16 -10.62 -10.14 4.12
C ALA A 16 -10.55 -10.23 2.59
N GLN A 17 -9.94 -9.23 1.98
CA GLN A 17 -9.71 -9.19 0.54
C GLN A 17 -8.37 -9.88 0.21
N ALA A 18 -8.29 -10.46 -0.99
CA ALA A 18 -7.06 -11.04 -1.50
C ALA A 18 -5.93 -10.00 -1.45
N ASN A 19 -4.80 -10.36 -0.85
CA ASN A 19 -3.65 -9.48 -0.73
C ASN A 19 -3.15 -9.08 -2.12
N SER A 20 -3.42 -7.86 -2.52
CA SER A 20 -2.78 -7.26 -3.69
C SER A 20 -1.32 -6.97 -3.35
N ILE A 21 -0.42 -7.07 -4.34
CA ILE A 21 0.98 -6.68 -4.22
C ILE A 21 1.13 -5.23 -3.72
N PHE A 22 0.15 -4.39 -3.98
CA PHE A 22 0.13 -3.00 -3.51
C PHE A 22 -0.16 -2.82 -2.02
N THR A 23 -0.53 -3.88 -1.31
CA THR A 23 -0.65 -3.86 0.16
C THR A 23 0.70 -4.09 0.85
N LEU A 24 1.75 -4.41 0.09
CA LEU A 24 3.09 -4.52 0.64
C LEU A 24 3.55 -3.18 1.21
N ASN A 25 4.12 -3.27 2.40
CA ASN A 25 4.60 -2.10 3.12
C ASN A 25 5.90 -1.59 2.50
N PRO A 26 5.97 -0.32 2.07
CA PRO A 26 7.18 0.27 1.51
C PRO A 26 8.26 0.51 2.56
N SER A 27 7.89 0.61 3.85
CA SER A 27 8.83 0.84 4.95
C SER A 27 9.30 -0.47 5.57
N VAL A 28 10.58 -0.76 5.45
CA VAL A 28 11.23 -1.92 6.09
C VAL A 28 11.12 -1.86 7.60
N ASN A 29 11.16 -0.65 8.18
CA ASN A 29 11.00 -0.47 9.62
C ASN A 29 9.61 -0.93 10.09
N SER A 30 8.57 -0.47 9.45
CA SER A 30 7.20 -0.86 9.79
C SER A 30 6.93 -2.34 9.50
N ALA A 31 7.47 -2.88 8.39
CA ALA A 31 7.40 -4.31 8.08
C ALA A 31 8.05 -5.15 9.18
N GLY A 32 9.22 -4.75 9.70
CA GLY A 32 9.91 -5.40 10.81
C GLY A 32 9.13 -5.37 12.14
N MET A 33 8.21 -4.43 12.31
CA MET A 33 7.31 -4.34 13.45
C MET A 33 5.98 -5.08 13.25
N GLY A 34 5.87 -5.94 12.23
CA GLY A 34 4.67 -6.72 11.95
C GLY A 34 3.57 -5.94 11.22
N ASN A 35 3.92 -4.95 10.41
CA ASN A 35 3.01 -4.09 9.64
C ASN A 35 2.02 -3.30 10.50
N VAL A 36 2.36 -3.02 11.75
CA VAL A 36 1.59 -2.11 12.60
C VAL A 36 1.97 -0.67 12.30
N GLY A 37 1.01 0.25 12.29
CA GLY A 37 1.32 1.65 11.97
C GLY A 37 0.13 2.59 12.00
N ILE A 38 -1.11 2.11 12.00
CA ILE A 38 -2.32 2.95 11.89
C ILE A 38 -2.44 3.93 13.08
N ALA A 39 -2.08 3.49 14.29
CA ALA A 39 -2.17 4.28 15.53
C ALA A 39 -0.80 4.55 16.18
N GLN A 40 0.28 4.38 15.44
CA GLN A 40 1.64 4.68 15.90
C GLN A 40 2.16 5.95 15.20
N ALA A 41 2.22 7.05 15.93
CA ALA A 41 2.59 8.37 15.43
C ALA A 41 4.07 8.44 15.03
N ASP A 42 4.36 8.08 13.79
CA ASP A 42 5.67 8.17 13.18
C ASP A 42 5.50 8.51 11.68
N VAL A 43 6.32 9.42 11.16
CA VAL A 43 6.29 9.79 9.72
C VAL A 43 6.62 8.60 8.81
N ARG A 44 7.33 7.59 9.29
CA ARG A 44 7.58 6.33 8.57
C ARG A 44 6.32 5.51 8.35
N ASN A 45 5.29 5.76 9.14
CA ASN A 45 3.99 5.10 9.07
C ASN A 45 2.96 5.85 8.20
N VAL A 46 3.39 6.86 7.42
CA VAL A 46 2.50 7.62 6.52
C VAL A 46 1.82 6.72 5.48
N TYR A 47 2.43 5.60 5.12
CA TYR A 47 1.81 4.57 4.30
C TYR A 47 0.56 3.96 4.96
N HIS A 48 0.62 3.70 6.29
CA HIS A 48 -0.49 3.14 7.04
C HIS A 48 -1.56 4.16 7.36
N ASN A 49 -1.14 5.40 7.67
CA ASN A 49 -2.07 6.47 8.02
C ASN A 49 -1.56 7.81 7.47
N PRO A 50 -2.20 8.37 6.43
CA PRO A 50 -1.76 9.63 5.82
C PRO A 50 -1.80 10.82 6.79
N ALA A 51 -2.51 10.72 7.91
CA ALA A 51 -2.52 11.73 8.97
C ALA A 51 -1.11 12.02 9.53
N PHE A 52 -0.18 11.05 9.47
CA PHE A 52 1.17 11.23 10.01
C PHE A 52 2.06 12.19 9.20
N ALA A 53 1.69 12.52 7.97
CA ALA A 53 2.29 13.66 7.28
C ALA A 53 2.10 14.97 8.07
N GLY A 54 1.00 15.08 8.84
CA GLY A 54 0.70 16.19 9.75
C GLY A 54 1.64 16.33 10.96
N LEU A 55 2.51 15.35 11.22
CA LEU A 55 3.62 15.49 12.18
C LEU A 55 4.68 16.49 11.72
N LYS A 56 4.70 16.83 10.42
CA LYS A 56 5.56 17.87 9.83
C LYS A 56 7.04 17.65 10.11
N LYS A 57 7.51 16.43 9.87
CA LYS A 57 8.93 16.06 9.99
C LYS A 57 9.45 15.61 8.65
N THR A 58 10.61 16.12 8.27
CA THR A 58 11.31 15.69 7.06
C THR A 58 11.92 14.31 7.30
N HIS A 59 11.61 13.36 6.42
CA HIS A 59 12.16 12.02 6.43
C HIS A 59 12.30 11.49 5.00
N TYR A 60 13.33 10.71 4.77
CA TYR A 60 13.59 9.97 3.54
C TYR A 60 13.87 8.52 3.90
N GLU A 61 13.22 7.59 3.25
CA GLU A 61 13.48 6.17 3.37
C GLU A 61 13.57 5.55 1.98
N ILE A 62 14.60 4.79 1.73
CA ILE A 62 14.77 3.98 0.52
C ILE A 62 14.88 2.54 0.98
N SER A 63 14.08 1.68 0.42
CA SER A 63 14.05 0.26 0.76
C SER A 63 14.26 -0.59 -0.50
N HIS A 64 14.98 -1.69 -0.33
CA HIS A 64 15.11 -2.74 -1.32
C HIS A 64 14.92 -4.08 -0.62
N VAL A 65 14.00 -4.90 -1.11
CA VAL A 65 13.65 -6.19 -0.50
C VAL A 65 13.64 -7.26 -1.58
N LYS A 66 14.42 -8.31 -1.38
CA LYS A 66 14.28 -9.55 -2.16
C LYS A 66 13.05 -10.30 -1.68
N TRP A 67 12.14 -10.60 -2.60
CA TRP A 67 10.91 -11.30 -2.29
C TRP A 67 11.07 -12.79 -2.57
N LEU A 68 10.76 -13.63 -1.57
CA LEU A 68 10.88 -15.08 -1.68
C LEU A 68 12.25 -15.59 -2.18
N PRO A 69 13.38 -15.16 -1.62
CA PRO A 69 14.72 -15.37 -2.19
C PRO A 69 15.14 -16.85 -2.32
N ASN A 70 14.43 -17.77 -1.66
CA ASN A 70 14.67 -19.22 -1.78
C ASN A 70 13.81 -19.88 -2.87
N LEU A 71 12.88 -19.13 -3.47
CA LEU A 71 11.96 -19.63 -4.48
C LEU A 71 12.16 -18.94 -5.83
N ALA A 72 12.48 -17.64 -5.80
CA ALA A 72 12.72 -16.81 -6.98
C ALA A 72 13.82 -15.79 -6.66
N ASP A 73 14.98 -15.94 -7.31
CA ASP A 73 16.19 -15.14 -7.01
C ASP A 73 16.07 -13.70 -7.49
N ASP A 74 15.23 -13.47 -8.49
CA ASP A 74 15.07 -12.22 -9.24
C ASP A 74 13.81 -11.42 -8.87
N MET A 75 12.94 -11.96 -7.99
CA MET A 75 11.78 -11.22 -7.48
C MET A 75 12.15 -10.26 -6.37
N GLY A 76 11.58 -9.06 -6.42
CA GLY A 76 11.82 -8.10 -5.35
C GLY A 76 11.04 -6.81 -5.49
N TYR A 77 11.12 -5.96 -4.50
CA TYR A 77 10.58 -4.61 -4.60
C TYR A 77 11.55 -3.55 -4.10
N GLN A 78 11.35 -2.38 -4.63
CA GLN A 78 12.05 -1.16 -4.24
C GLN A 78 11.01 -0.10 -3.88
N SER A 79 11.32 0.69 -2.87
CA SER A 79 10.46 1.80 -2.48
C SER A 79 11.26 3.02 -2.05
N MET A 80 10.68 4.17 -2.28
CA MET A 80 11.16 5.45 -1.79
C MET A 80 9.99 6.18 -1.13
N LEU A 81 10.18 6.57 0.13
CA LEU A 81 9.22 7.32 0.91
C LEU A 81 9.84 8.66 1.31
N HIS A 82 9.09 9.73 1.16
CA HIS A 82 9.45 11.05 1.61
C HIS A 82 8.31 11.69 2.40
N THR A 83 8.64 12.35 3.51
CA THR A 83 7.76 13.29 4.20
C THR A 83 8.48 14.62 4.39
N SER A 84 7.72 15.71 4.45
CA SER A 84 8.25 17.06 4.61
C SER A 84 7.75 17.72 5.91
N ASP A 85 8.47 18.73 6.35
CA ASP A 85 8.09 19.61 7.47
C ASP A 85 6.87 20.51 7.16
N MET A 86 6.46 20.59 5.89
CA MET A 86 5.25 21.29 5.47
C MET A 86 3.99 20.40 5.50
N GLY A 87 4.14 19.10 5.82
CA GLY A 87 3.01 18.18 5.86
C GLY A 87 2.75 17.41 4.56
N TRP A 88 3.61 17.51 3.56
CA TRP A 88 3.52 16.71 2.34
C TRP A 88 4.19 15.35 2.53
N SER A 89 3.66 14.35 1.84
CA SER A 89 4.29 13.04 1.72
C SER A 89 4.25 12.57 0.26
N GLY A 90 5.24 11.78 -0.11
CA GLY A 90 5.35 11.16 -1.42
C GLY A 90 5.92 9.77 -1.31
N GLU A 91 5.47 8.86 -2.17
CA GLU A 91 5.94 7.48 -2.22
C GLU A 91 6.03 7.00 -3.65
N ILE A 92 7.07 6.23 -3.93
CA ILE A 92 7.23 5.43 -5.14
C ILE A 92 7.50 4.01 -4.70
N PHE A 93 6.78 3.06 -5.26
CA PHE A 93 6.93 1.63 -5.02
C PHE A 93 6.97 0.89 -6.36
N TYR A 94 7.96 0.06 -6.56
CA TYR A 94 8.14 -0.75 -7.74
C TYR A 94 8.35 -2.20 -7.32
N PHE A 95 7.55 -3.11 -7.85
CA PHE A 95 7.68 -4.54 -7.64
C PHE A 95 8.02 -5.21 -8.96
N ASP A 96 9.10 -5.97 -8.95
CA ASP A 96 9.60 -6.79 -10.03
C ASP A 96 9.22 -8.25 -9.74
N TYR A 97 8.49 -8.87 -10.66
CA TYR A 97 8.10 -10.29 -10.55
C TYR A 97 9.18 -11.23 -11.11
N GLY A 98 10.31 -10.67 -11.55
CA GLY A 98 11.38 -11.42 -12.20
C GLY A 98 11.00 -11.89 -13.60
N THR A 99 11.88 -12.69 -14.17
CA THR A 99 11.72 -13.27 -15.50
C THR A 99 10.83 -14.50 -15.44
N GLN A 100 9.79 -14.54 -16.26
CA GLN A 100 8.85 -15.64 -16.36
C GLN A 100 8.94 -16.28 -17.74
N THR A 101 8.89 -17.62 -17.79
CA THR A 101 8.94 -18.35 -19.06
C THR A 101 7.53 -18.58 -19.58
N GLU A 102 7.25 -18.12 -20.77
CA GLU A 102 6.02 -18.40 -21.49
C GLU A 102 6.09 -19.77 -22.17
N ALA A 103 5.06 -20.58 -22.00
CA ALA A 103 4.92 -21.86 -22.68
C ALA A 103 3.50 -22.04 -23.24
N ASP A 104 3.36 -22.75 -24.35
CA ASP A 104 2.08 -23.13 -24.88
C ASP A 104 1.43 -24.29 -24.08
N PHE A 105 0.19 -24.65 -24.43
CA PHE A 105 -0.54 -25.77 -23.80
C PHE A 105 0.13 -27.11 -24.00
N GLY A 106 1.06 -27.26 -24.95
CA GLY A 106 1.87 -28.44 -25.21
C GLY A 106 3.18 -28.47 -24.41
N GLY A 107 3.48 -27.39 -23.65
CA GLY A 107 4.72 -27.23 -22.89
C GLY A 107 5.90 -26.76 -23.75
N ILE A 108 5.67 -26.27 -24.96
CA ILE A 108 6.71 -25.66 -25.80
C ILE A 108 6.98 -24.25 -25.30
N ILE A 109 8.25 -23.98 -24.98
CA ILE A 109 8.69 -22.65 -24.55
C ILE A 109 8.58 -21.67 -25.72
N LEU A 110 7.84 -20.59 -25.53
CA LEU A 110 7.64 -19.53 -26.52
C LEU A 110 8.63 -18.38 -26.33
N GLY A 111 9.05 -18.12 -25.09
CA GLY A 111 9.99 -17.05 -24.76
C GLY A 111 9.99 -16.77 -23.25
N ASP A 112 10.71 -15.71 -22.89
CA ASP A 112 10.71 -15.18 -21.54
C ASP A 112 10.08 -13.77 -21.57
N PHE A 113 9.36 -13.42 -20.51
CA PHE A 113 8.78 -12.09 -20.33
C PHE A 113 9.00 -11.59 -18.90
N GLU A 114 9.00 -10.27 -18.73
CA GLU A 114 9.12 -9.63 -17.44
C GLU A 114 7.79 -8.95 -17.07
N SER A 115 7.43 -9.04 -15.79
CA SER A 115 6.24 -8.39 -15.24
C SER A 115 6.64 -7.46 -14.11
N ALA A 116 5.95 -6.33 -14.01
CA ALA A 116 6.21 -5.36 -12.95
C ALA A 116 4.91 -4.68 -12.48
N SER A 117 4.93 -4.21 -11.25
CA SER A 117 3.86 -3.38 -10.69
C SER A 117 4.46 -2.10 -10.11
N PHE A 118 3.78 -1.00 -10.35
CA PHE A 118 4.21 0.31 -9.91
C PHE A 118 3.10 1.01 -9.15
N ARG A 119 3.46 1.63 -8.01
CA ARG A 119 2.59 2.53 -7.26
C ARG A 119 3.31 3.86 -7.04
N MET A 120 2.61 4.95 -7.28
CA MET A 120 3.04 6.30 -6.92
C MET A 120 1.96 6.93 -6.06
N SER A 121 2.36 7.57 -4.97
CA SER A 121 1.42 8.19 -4.05
C SER A 121 1.88 9.58 -3.65
N GLY A 122 0.91 10.48 -3.46
CA GLY A 122 1.14 11.81 -2.93
C GLY A 122 0.07 12.16 -1.90
N GLY A 123 0.48 12.73 -0.76
CA GLY A 123 -0.44 13.01 0.34
C GLY A 123 -0.12 14.29 1.07
N TYR A 124 -1.09 14.73 1.87
CA TYR A 124 -0.97 15.88 2.75
C TYR A 124 -1.65 15.61 4.08
N GLY A 125 -1.00 16.02 5.17
CA GLY A 125 -1.54 15.91 6.53
C GLY A 125 -1.35 17.19 7.32
N PHE A 126 -2.25 17.44 8.25
CA PHE A 126 -2.23 18.61 9.15
C PHE A 126 -2.89 18.32 10.50
N GLY A 127 -2.59 19.16 11.47
CA GLY A 127 -3.25 19.13 12.79
C GLY A 127 -4.54 19.92 12.79
N PHE A 128 -5.61 19.37 13.35
CA PHE A 128 -6.90 20.03 13.55
C PHE A 128 -7.52 19.62 14.90
N ASN A 129 -7.70 20.56 15.82
CA ASN A 129 -8.32 20.33 17.15
C ASN A 129 -7.76 19.09 17.89
N ASP A 130 -6.44 19.01 18.05
CA ASP A 130 -5.71 17.89 18.65
C ASP A 130 -5.78 16.56 17.87
N TRP A 131 -6.38 16.54 16.70
CA TRP A 131 -6.30 15.45 15.76
C TRP A 131 -5.21 15.71 14.72
N LEU A 132 -4.54 14.68 14.29
CA LEU A 132 -3.88 14.67 12.99
C LEU A 132 -4.87 14.12 11.98
N VAL A 133 -4.99 14.78 10.84
CA VAL A 133 -5.82 14.32 9.72
C VAL A 133 -5.00 14.39 8.44
N GLY A 134 -5.27 13.50 7.51
CA GLY A 134 -4.54 13.48 6.26
C GLY A 134 -5.28 12.74 5.16
N ALA A 135 -4.87 13.02 3.94
CA ALA A 135 -5.37 12.37 2.74
C ALA A 135 -4.22 12.05 1.80
N ARG A 136 -4.38 11.00 0.99
CA ARG A 136 -3.40 10.56 0.01
C ARG A 136 -4.10 10.08 -1.25
N LEU A 137 -3.54 10.41 -2.41
CA LEU A 137 -3.89 9.84 -3.70
C LEU A 137 -2.84 8.80 -4.07
N ASN A 138 -3.31 7.67 -4.57
CA ASN A 138 -2.51 6.56 -5.03
C ASN A 138 -2.79 6.34 -6.52
N PHE A 139 -1.73 6.12 -7.30
CA PHE A 139 -1.79 5.70 -8.68
C PHE A 139 -1.14 4.34 -8.78
N TYR A 140 -1.78 3.42 -9.50
CA TYR A 140 -1.35 2.06 -9.67
C TYR A 140 -1.22 1.73 -11.15
N HIS A 141 -0.18 1.00 -11.50
CA HIS A 141 0.03 0.46 -12.83
C HIS A 141 0.55 -0.96 -12.72
N HIS A 142 -0.03 -1.87 -13.47
CA HIS A 142 0.43 -3.24 -13.60
C HIS A 142 0.82 -3.52 -15.05
N ASN A 143 1.96 -4.16 -15.23
CA ASN A 143 2.35 -4.77 -16.47
C ASN A 143 2.58 -6.26 -16.23
N PHE A 144 1.57 -7.08 -16.51
CA PHE A 144 1.64 -8.53 -16.28
C PHE A 144 2.02 -9.34 -17.51
N ILE A 145 1.78 -8.83 -18.70
CA ILE A 145 2.03 -9.55 -19.96
C ILE A 145 2.54 -8.55 -20.97
N GLU A 146 3.62 -8.88 -21.65
CA GLU A 146 4.16 -8.05 -22.73
C GLU A 146 3.10 -7.80 -23.82
N GLY A 147 2.83 -6.53 -24.11
CA GLY A 147 1.83 -6.11 -25.10
C GLY A 147 0.38 -6.01 -24.62
N ILE A 148 0.08 -6.34 -23.35
CA ILE A 148 -1.22 -6.06 -22.72
C ILE A 148 -1.03 -4.93 -21.72
N ASP A 149 -1.42 -3.73 -22.12
CA ASP A 149 -1.46 -2.57 -21.22
C ASP A 149 -2.65 -2.72 -20.26
N VAL A 150 -2.36 -3.09 -19.04
CA VAL A 150 -3.35 -3.08 -17.96
C VAL A 150 -3.40 -1.67 -17.43
N GLY A 151 -4.41 -0.94 -17.79
CA GLY A 151 -4.58 0.49 -17.57
C GLY A 151 -4.20 1.01 -16.19
N MET A 152 -3.98 2.32 -16.09
CA MET A 152 -3.76 3.00 -14.81
C MET A 152 -5.01 2.94 -13.94
N ASN A 153 -4.82 2.66 -12.66
CA ASN A 153 -5.86 2.76 -11.65
C ASN A 153 -5.48 3.80 -10.58
N TYR A 154 -6.46 4.26 -9.81
CA TYR A 154 -6.22 5.22 -8.74
C TYR A 154 -7.02 4.85 -7.49
N GLY A 155 -6.48 5.22 -6.34
CA GLY A 155 -7.12 5.07 -5.04
C GLY A 155 -6.94 6.32 -4.20
N PHE A 156 -7.81 6.48 -3.22
CA PHE A 156 -7.80 7.59 -2.30
C PHE A 156 -7.83 7.08 -0.87
N ASP A 157 -6.92 7.59 -0.03
CA ASP A 157 -6.87 7.27 1.39
C ASP A 157 -7.22 8.50 2.22
N ILE A 158 -7.93 8.28 3.33
CA ILE A 158 -8.16 9.28 4.38
C ILE A 158 -7.77 8.67 5.71
N GLY A 159 -7.06 9.45 6.53
CA GLY A 159 -6.66 9.01 7.85
C GLY A 159 -6.89 10.07 8.92
N ALA A 160 -7.15 9.60 10.12
CA ALA A 160 -7.21 10.41 11.32
C ALA A 160 -6.47 9.71 12.47
N TYR A 161 -5.89 10.52 13.36
CA TYR A 161 -5.16 10.04 14.52
C TYR A 161 -5.31 11.01 15.69
N LYS A 162 -5.43 10.48 16.91
CA LYS A 162 -5.40 11.27 18.14
C LYS A 162 -4.82 10.48 19.32
N GLU A 163 -4.11 11.20 20.18
CA GLU A 163 -3.63 10.69 21.47
C GLU A 163 -4.56 11.10 22.62
N PHE A 164 -4.84 10.17 23.51
CA PHE A 164 -5.60 10.34 24.74
C PHE A 164 -4.75 9.86 25.91
N GLY A 165 -3.86 10.71 26.40
CA GLY A 165 -2.89 10.33 27.43
C GLY A 165 -1.96 9.22 26.96
N ASN A 166 -2.06 8.03 27.55
CA ASN A 166 -1.23 6.87 27.20
C ASN A 166 -1.87 5.96 26.12
N THR A 167 -3.00 6.35 25.56
CA THR A 167 -3.71 5.59 24.52
C THR A 167 -3.76 6.40 23.23
N SER A 168 -3.49 5.75 22.12
CA SER A 168 -3.65 6.34 20.80
C SER A 168 -4.73 5.63 19.98
N VAL A 169 -5.44 6.40 19.17
CA VAL A 169 -6.47 5.90 18.26
C VAL A 169 -6.15 6.38 16.85
N GLY A 170 -6.11 5.46 15.92
CA GLY A 170 -5.97 5.72 14.48
C GLY A 170 -7.13 5.10 13.73
N ILE A 171 -7.66 5.83 12.76
CA ILE A 171 -8.71 5.39 11.84
C ILE A 171 -8.24 5.72 10.44
N VAL A 172 -8.34 4.75 9.53
CA VAL A 172 -7.97 4.93 8.13
C VAL A 172 -9.00 4.26 7.25
N LEU A 173 -9.37 4.95 6.19
CA LEU A 173 -10.06 4.39 5.04
C LEU A 173 -9.07 4.40 3.89
N LYS A 174 -8.74 3.22 3.34
CA LYS A 174 -7.72 3.06 2.30
C LYS A 174 -8.30 2.61 0.98
N ASP A 175 -7.63 3.04 -0.09
CA ASP A 175 -7.84 2.60 -1.46
C ASP A 175 -9.30 2.71 -1.93
N VAL A 176 -9.96 3.78 -1.53
CA VAL A 176 -11.27 4.14 -2.07
C VAL A 176 -11.06 4.70 -3.49
N GLY A 177 -11.48 3.99 -4.50
CA GLY A 177 -11.25 4.44 -5.88
C GLY A 177 -11.79 3.52 -6.95
N GLY A 178 -11.23 3.68 -8.14
CA GLY A 178 -11.69 3.00 -9.32
C GLY A 178 -11.35 1.50 -9.33
N ASP A 179 -12.13 0.78 -10.10
CA ASP A 179 -11.91 -0.63 -10.39
C ASP A 179 -10.91 -0.77 -11.55
N THR A 180 -10.09 -1.82 -11.51
CA THR A 180 -9.23 -2.16 -12.63
C THR A 180 -9.88 -3.25 -13.47
N GLU A 181 -10.07 -3.00 -14.76
CA GLU A 181 -10.48 -4.04 -15.70
C GLU A 181 -9.24 -4.77 -16.22
N ILE A 182 -9.17 -6.07 -15.97
CA ILE A 182 -8.15 -6.96 -16.53
C ILE A 182 -8.86 -8.05 -17.31
N LEU A 183 -8.61 -8.15 -18.60
CA LEU A 183 -9.19 -9.18 -19.48
C LEU A 183 -10.73 -9.28 -19.36
N GLU A 184 -11.43 -8.15 -19.45
CA GLU A 184 -12.89 -8.04 -19.30
C GLU A 184 -13.46 -8.44 -17.91
N GLN A 185 -12.59 -8.59 -16.91
CA GLN A 185 -13.00 -8.77 -15.51
C GLN A 185 -12.67 -7.52 -14.70
N THR A 186 -13.68 -6.99 -14.03
CA THR A 186 -13.49 -5.85 -13.12
C THR A 186 -12.86 -6.35 -11.82
N LEU A 187 -11.65 -5.89 -11.52
CA LEU A 187 -10.99 -6.12 -10.24
C LEU A 187 -11.14 -4.90 -9.35
N ASN A 188 -11.83 -5.07 -8.24
CA ASN A 188 -11.96 -4.01 -7.24
C ASN A 188 -10.67 -3.84 -6.45
N LEU A 189 -10.26 -2.61 -6.19
CA LEU A 189 -9.18 -2.34 -5.25
C LEU A 189 -9.56 -2.85 -3.84
N PRO A 190 -8.61 -3.42 -3.10
CA PRO A 190 -8.85 -3.82 -1.72
C PRO A 190 -9.08 -2.58 -0.85
N MET A 191 -10.34 -2.31 -0.51
CA MET A 191 -10.65 -1.30 0.52
C MET A 191 -10.37 -1.86 1.91
N SER A 192 -9.60 -1.16 2.71
CA SER A 192 -9.27 -1.52 4.09
C SER A 192 -9.42 -0.36 5.08
#